data_22899efd967cc008c3f7c781dd7e3faa
#
_entry.id   22899efd967cc008c3f7c781dd7e3faa
#
_cell.length_a   1.000
_cell.length_b   1.000
_cell.length_c   1.000
_cell.angle_alpha   90.00
_cell.angle_beta   90.00
_cell.angle_gamma   90.00
#
_symmetry.space_group_name_H-M   'P 1'
#
loop_
_entity.id
_entity.type
_entity.pdbx_description
1 polymer ?
#
loop_
_entity_poly.entity_id
_entity_poly.type
_entity_poly.pdbx_seq_one_letter_code
_entity_poly.pdbx_strand_id
1 'polypeptide(L)'
;IAIEVIRTLVNRFDKFPENTSGNRNAPFHEAFLSAFTDKLEDKVHDVPFFISLSSWLHGLNTTLGQQFFESIAHHLSDGEKREYTAKRLGTQYITQQQKEDISELITDLDNAAQTPNLERENGVIFQNSDSTLVRALDFSADVFIEENDTITAIELKSVKPNSGEMRGEKQKILEGKAVLYRLFPNKEIRFYIGFPFDPTEDPTVPTTYNKHRFFSSIIN
;
A
#
# COMPACT_ATOMS: atom_id res chain seq x y z
N ILE A 1 1.20 16.93 -13.38
CA ILE A 1 2.28 15.95 -13.15
C ILE A 1 3.65 16.65 -13.12
N ALA A 2 4.14 17.29 -14.21
CA ALA A 2 5.46 17.92 -14.23
C ALA A 2 5.69 18.91 -13.07
N ILE A 3 4.71 19.76 -12.75
CA ILE A 3 4.78 20.70 -11.62
C ILE A 3 4.92 19.93 -10.28
N GLU A 4 4.22 18.83 -10.10
CA GLU A 4 4.28 18.03 -8.87
C GLU A 4 5.64 17.34 -8.72
N VAL A 5 6.20 16.81 -9.82
CA VAL A 5 7.56 16.26 -9.85
C VAL A 5 8.58 17.32 -9.43
N ILE A 6 8.55 18.50 -10.07
CA ILE A 6 9.47 19.61 -9.79
C ILE A 6 9.34 20.06 -8.34
N ARG A 7 8.11 20.29 -7.86
CA ARG A 7 7.86 20.71 -6.47
C ARG A 7 8.42 19.69 -5.46
N THR A 8 8.16 18.41 -5.67
CA THR A 8 8.65 17.35 -4.78
C THR A 8 10.17 17.30 -4.75
N LEU A 9 10.81 17.35 -5.91
CA LEU A 9 12.27 17.34 -6.00
C LEU A 9 12.89 18.59 -5.37
N VAL A 10 12.44 19.79 -5.73
CA VAL A 10 12.97 21.05 -5.18
C VAL A 10 12.83 21.06 -3.66
N ASN A 11 11.65 20.80 -3.12
CA ASN A 11 11.43 20.77 -1.68
C ASN A 11 12.29 19.74 -0.94
N ARG A 12 12.69 18.66 -1.59
CA ARG A 12 13.57 17.65 -0.99
C ARG A 12 15.01 18.04 -1.09
N PHE A 13 15.47 18.63 -2.21
CA PHE A 13 16.83 19.11 -2.36
C PHE A 13 17.12 20.32 -1.49
N ASP A 14 16.16 21.20 -1.24
CA ASP A 14 16.27 22.29 -0.27
C ASP A 14 16.54 21.79 1.17
N LYS A 15 16.20 20.54 1.45
CA LYS A 15 16.43 19.85 2.74
C LYS A 15 17.58 18.83 2.64
N PHE A 16 18.41 18.91 1.61
CA PHE A 16 19.59 18.06 1.52
C PHE A 16 20.54 18.34 2.70
N PRO A 17 21.01 17.31 3.40
CA PRO A 17 21.77 17.53 4.62
C PRO A 17 23.16 18.10 4.32
N GLU A 18 23.46 19.24 4.91
CA GLU A 18 24.80 19.81 4.98
C GLU A 18 25.57 19.31 6.23
N ASN A 19 24.80 18.86 7.24
CA ASN A 19 25.31 18.35 8.49
C ASN A 19 24.26 17.48 9.21
N THR A 20 24.59 16.96 10.40
CA THR A 20 23.69 16.09 11.18
C THR A 20 22.64 16.86 12.00
N SER A 21 22.69 18.19 12.03
CA SER A 21 21.75 18.99 12.82
C SER A 21 20.33 18.89 12.27
N GLY A 22 19.36 18.67 13.14
CA GLY A 22 17.94 18.59 12.78
C GLY A 22 17.46 17.21 12.35
N ASN A 23 18.29 16.19 12.30
CA ASN A 23 17.88 14.83 11.99
C ASN A 23 17.39 14.10 13.25
N ARG A 24 16.11 13.74 13.29
CA ARG A 24 15.49 13.09 14.46
C ARG A 24 16.17 11.78 14.86
N ASN A 25 16.67 11.02 13.91
CA ASN A 25 17.27 9.71 14.15
C ASN A 25 18.80 9.73 14.16
N ALA A 26 19.43 10.88 13.91
CA ALA A 26 20.88 10.99 13.86
C ALA A 26 21.59 10.50 15.12
N PRO A 27 21.15 10.85 16.36
CA PRO A 27 21.82 10.40 17.58
C PRO A 27 21.83 8.88 17.74
N PHE A 28 20.74 8.21 17.37
CA PHE A 28 20.67 6.73 17.40
C PHE A 28 21.60 6.09 16.37
N HIS A 29 21.54 6.57 15.13
CA HIS A 29 22.39 6.07 14.05
C HIS A 29 23.86 6.34 14.32
N GLU A 30 24.20 7.52 14.85
CA GLU A 30 25.55 7.89 15.21
C GLU A 30 26.10 6.96 16.29
N ALA A 31 25.36 6.71 17.38
CA ALA A 31 25.73 5.79 18.43
C ALA A 31 25.93 4.36 17.91
N PHE A 32 25.02 3.88 17.07
CA PHE A 32 25.10 2.55 16.47
C PHE A 32 26.32 2.42 15.54
N LEU A 33 26.53 3.38 14.64
CA LEU A 33 27.62 3.33 13.67
C LEU A 33 28.97 3.59 14.32
N SER A 34 29.04 4.37 15.41
CA SER A 34 30.27 4.55 16.20
C SER A 34 30.77 3.23 16.79
N ALA A 35 29.88 2.32 17.15
CA ALA A 35 30.24 0.97 17.61
C ALA A 35 30.86 0.09 16.51
N PHE A 36 30.72 0.49 15.25
CA PHE A 36 31.22 -0.23 14.08
C PHE A 36 32.21 0.58 13.25
N THR A 37 32.80 1.64 13.82
CA THR A 37 33.72 2.55 13.11
C THR A 37 34.81 1.81 12.39
N ASP A 38 35.48 0.84 13.04
CA ASP A 38 36.54 0.03 12.45
C ASP A 38 36.12 -0.74 11.17
N LYS A 39 34.83 -1.02 11.03
CA LYS A 39 34.26 -1.67 9.86
C LYS A 39 33.88 -0.71 8.74
N LEU A 40 33.80 0.56 9.05
CA LEU A 40 33.33 1.62 8.17
C LEU A 40 34.46 2.51 7.66
N GLU A 41 35.59 2.60 8.36
CA GLU A 41 36.72 3.49 8.05
C GLU A 41 37.19 3.41 6.60
N ASP A 42 37.25 2.21 6.03
CA ASP A 42 37.64 2.00 4.65
C ASP A 42 36.51 2.21 3.63
N LYS A 43 35.27 2.44 4.09
CA LYS A 43 34.07 2.48 3.25
C LYS A 43 33.37 3.83 3.24
N VAL A 44 33.49 4.58 4.34
CA VAL A 44 32.79 5.85 4.54
C VAL A 44 33.74 6.84 5.20
N HIS A 45 34.12 7.90 4.47
CA HIS A 45 35.05 8.93 4.98
C HIS A 45 34.43 9.86 6.00
N ASP A 46 33.11 10.05 5.97
CA ASP A 46 32.37 10.93 6.89
C ASP A 46 31.11 10.22 7.37
N VAL A 47 31.23 9.54 8.53
CA VAL A 47 30.13 8.79 9.13
C VAL A 47 28.94 9.68 9.49
N PRO A 48 29.09 10.87 10.11
CA PRO A 48 27.99 11.78 10.35
C PRO A 48 27.23 12.20 9.09
N PHE A 49 27.94 12.54 8.02
CA PHE A 49 27.31 12.88 6.74
C PHE A 49 26.58 11.69 6.12
N PHE A 50 27.17 10.49 6.18
CA PHE A 50 26.53 9.26 5.73
C PHE A 50 25.20 8.99 6.45
N ILE A 51 25.13 9.20 7.75
CA ILE A 51 23.91 9.07 8.56
C ILE A 51 22.84 10.06 8.07
N SER A 52 23.24 11.32 7.89
CA SER A 52 22.33 12.37 7.43
C SER A 52 21.80 12.09 6.02
N LEU A 53 22.66 11.63 5.12
CA LEU A 53 22.29 11.23 3.77
C LEU A 53 21.32 10.03 3.78
N SER A 54 21.61 9.02 4.58
CA SER A 54 20.75 7.85 4.74
C SER A 54 19.35 8.23 5.22
N SER A 55 19.26 9.11 6.20
CA SER A 55 18.00 9.63 6.72
C SER A 55 17.23 10.48 5.70
N TRP A 56 17.94 11.29 4.92
CA TRP A 56 17.37 12.08 3.83
C TRP A 56 16.80 11.16 2.73
N LEU A 57 17.52 10.12 2.34
CA LEU A 57 17.07 9.11 1.38
C LEU A 57 15.83 8.37 1.89
N HIS A 58 15.82 7.99 3.16
CA HIS A 58 14.63 7.38 3.76
C HIS A 58 13.42 8.32 3.69
N GLY A 59 13.61 9.59 4.03
CA GLY A 59 12.57 10.60 3.93
C GLY A 59 12.12 10.84 2.47
N LEU A 60 13.03 10.78 1.50
CA LEU A 60 12.68 10.85 0.07
C LEU A 60 11.81 9.66 -0.33
N ASN A 61 12.20 8.44 0.03
CA ASN A 61 11.39 7.24 -0.23
C ASN A 61 10.00 7.33 0.38
N THR A 62 9.89 7.83 1.62
CA THR A 62 8.59 8.05 2.27
C THR A 62 7.74 9.07 1.52
N THR A 63 8.35 10.20 1.10
CA THR A 63 7.63 11.23 0.35
C THR A 63 7.13 10.70 -1.01
N LEU A 64 7.99 9.97 -1.72
CA LEU A 64 7.61 9.36 -3.00
C LEU A 64 6.51 8.30 -2.81
N GLY A 65 6.65 7.42 -1.83
CA GLY A 65 5.70 6.33 -1.60
C GLY A 65 4.33 6.75 -1.08
N GLN A 66 4.25 7.83 -0.29
CA GLN A 66 3.01 8.21 0.40
C GLN A 66 2.26 9.40 -0.23
N GLN A 67 2.95 10.38 -0.76
CA GLN A 67 2.31 11.62 -1.23
C GLN A 67 2.44 11.83 -2.74
N PHE A 68 3.61 11.54 -3.26
CA PHE A 68 3.89 11.84 -4.66
C PHE A 68 3.07 10.97 -5.61
N PHE A 69 3.12 9.65 -5.43
CA PHE A 69 2.37 8.72 -6.29
C PHE A 69 0.86 8.85 -6.09
N GLU A 70 0.39 9.12 -4.86
CA GLU A 70 -1.01 9.40 -4.58
C GLU A 70 -1.48 10.66 -5.34
N SER A 71 -0.70 11.76 -5.26
CA SER A 71 -1.02 13.00 -5.99
C SER A 71 -1.05 12.80 -7.51
N ILE A 72 -0.09 12.03 -8.05
CA ILE A 72 -0.08 11.72 -9.48
C ILE A 72 -1.31 10.89 -9.86
N ALA A 73 -1.64 9.87 -9.06
CA ALA A 73 -2.80 9.04 -9.32
C ALA A 73 -4.11 9.84 -9.31
N HIS A 74 -4.28 10.79 -8.37
CA HIS A 74 -5.43 11.70 -8.36
C HIS A 74 -5.49 12.58 -9.61
N HIS A 75 -4.35 13.13 -10.05
CA HIS A 75 -4.31 13.94 -11.28
C HIS A 75 -4.62 13.14 -12.56
N LEU A 76 -4.33 11.85 -12.57
CA LEU A 76 -4.58 10.99 -13.73
C LEU A 76 -6.01 10.43 -13.78
N SER A 77 -6.60 10.19 -12.61
CA SER A 77 -7.87 9.47 -12.48
C SER A 77 -9.05 10.38 -12.11
N ASP A 78 -8.78 11.64 -11.74
CA ASP A 78 -9.77 12.54 -11.14
C ASP A 78 -10.39 11.97 -9.84
N GLY A 79 -9.70 10.99 -9.23
CA GLY A 79 -10.11 10.34 -7.99
C GLY A 79 -9.72 11.10 -6.74
N GLU A 80 -10.24 10.68 -5.62
CA GLU A 80 -9.94 11.25 -4.31
C GLU A 80 -9.54 10.17 -3.30
N LYS A 81 -8.87 10.57 -2.21
CA LYS A 81 -8.65 9.67 -1.08
C LYS A 81 -9.90 9.51 -0.25
N ARG A 82 -10.27 8.27 0.08
CA ARG A 82 -11.34 7.96 1.04
C ARG A 82 -10.87 7.03 2.15
N GLU A 83 -11.15 7.40 3.39
CA GLU A 83 -10.76 6.66 4.58
C GLU A 83 -12.00 6.08 5.27
N TYR A 84 -12.21 4.78 5.12
CA TYR A 84 -13.27 4.01 5.78
C TYR A 84 -12.77 3.51 7.14
N THR A 85 -12.53 4.45 8.04
CA THR A 85 -12.05 4.19 9.40
C THR A 85 -13.08 4.63 10.42
N ALA A 86 -13.07 4.00 11.59
CA ALA A 86 -13.99 4.37 12.68
C ALA A 86 -13.91 5.86 13.04
N LYS A 87 -12.75 6.49 12.85
CA LYS A 87 -12.50 7.91 13.14
C LYS A 87 -13.12 8.86 12.09
N ARG A 88 -13.18 8.45 10.82
CA ARG A 88 -13.60 9.32 9.70
C ARG A 88 -15.06 9.08 9.29
N LEU A 89 -15.40 7.86 8.97
CA LEU A 89 -16.71 7.48 8.44
C LEU A 89 -17.50 6.53 9.37
N GLY A 90 -17.02 6.36 10.62
CA GLY A 90 -17.61 5.43 11.57
C GLY A 90 -17.21 3.96 11.31
N THR A 91 -17.56 3.11 12.27
CA THR A 91 -17.27 1.68 12.18
C THR A 91 -18.03 1.03 11.03
N GLN A 92 -17.35 0.30 10.18
CA GLN A 92 -17.93 -0.42 9.06
C GLN A 92 -18.20 -1.88 9.45
N TYR A 93 -19.18 -2.49 8.77
CA TYR A 93 -19.64 -3.84 9.10
C TYR A 93 -19.80 -4.69 7.84
N ILE A 94 -19.49 -5.97 7.99
CA ILE A 94 -19.75 -7.04 7.02
C ILE A 94 -20.53 -8.15 7.69
N THR A 95 -21.01 -9.15 6.97
CA THR A 95 -21.66 -10.30 7.60
C THR A 95 -20.63 -11.24 8.22
N GLN A 96 -21.04 -11.96 9.25
CA GLN A 96 -20.19 -12.98 9.88
C GLN A 96 -19.75 -14.03 8.85
N GLN A 97 -20.65 -14.45 7.95
CA GLN A 97 -20.33 -15.37 6.87
C GLN A 97 -19.22 -14.82 5.97
N GLN A 98 -19.34 -13.56 5.51
CA GLN A 98 -18.26 -12.92 4.71
C GLN A 98 -16.93 -12.89 5.44
N LYS A 99 -16.94 -12.65 6.76
CA LYS A 99 -15.73 -12.64 7.59
C LYS A 99 -15.04 -14.00 7.63
N GLU A 100 -15.83 -15.06 7.80
CA GLU A 100 -15.35 -16.45 7.82
C GLU A 100 -14.81 -16.88 6.46
N ASP A 101 -15.57 -16.65 5.40
CA ASP A 101 -15.19 -16.99 4.03
C ASP A 101 -13.90 -16.27 3.59
N ILE A 102 -13.77 -14.98 3.94
CA ILE A 102 -12.53 -14.21 3.68
C ILE A 102 -11.36 -14.81 4.45
N SER A 103 -11.56 -15.19 5.71
CA SER A 103 -10.51 -15.80 6.53
C SER A 103 -10.02 -17.14 5.95
N GLU A 104 -10.94 -17.97 5.47
CA GLU A 104 -10.63 -19.23 4.80
C GLU A 104 -9.85 -18.98 3.50
N LEU A 105 -10.33 -18.08 2.65
CA LEU A 105 -9.70 -17.70 1.40
C LEU A 105 -8.26 -17.19 1.63
N ILE A 106 -8.05 -16.33 2.63
CA ILE A 106 -6.70 -15.84 2.98
C ILE A 106 -5.80 -16.99 3.44
N THR A 107 -6.34 -17.92 4.21
CA THR A 107 -5.59 -19.09 4.70
C THR A 107 -5.17 -20.00 3.54
N ASP A 108 -6.07 -20.24 2.59
CA ASP A 108 -5.80 -21.04 1.40
C ASP A 108 -4.71 -20.41 0.50
N LEU A 109 -4.77 -19.09 0.31
CA LEU A 109 -3.76 -18.35 -0.42
C LEU A 109 -2.40 -18.38 0.31
N ASP A 110 -2.41 -18.24 1.64
CA ASP A 110 -1.21 -18.23 2.46
C ASP A 110 -0.51 -19.60 2.47
N ASN A 111 -1.28 -20.67 2.42
CA ASN A 111 -0.78 -22.04 2.34
C ASN A 111 -0.51 -22.51 0.89
N ALA A 112 -0.71 -21.65 -0.11
CA ALA A 112 -0.65 -22.00 -1.52
C ALA A 112 -1.56 -23.20 -1.92
N ALA A 113 -2.62 -23.43 -1.13
CA ALA A 113 -3.66 -24.41 -1.45
C ALA A 113 -4.51 -23.96 -2.65
N GLN A 114 -4.59 -22.64 -2.85
CA GLN A 114 -5.27 -22.03 -3.99
C GLN A 114 -4.42 -20.89 -4.57
N THR A 115 -4.70 -20.54 -5.83
CA THR A 115 -4.14 -19.35 -6.47
C THR A 115 -5.17 -18.21 -6.46
N PRO A 116 -4.74 -16.94 -6.48
CA PRO A 116 -5.66 -15.81 -6.55
C PRO A 116 -6.56 -15.90 -7.78
N ASN A 117 -7.87 -15.69 -7.56
CA ASN A 117 -8.86 -15.71 -8.64
C ASN A 117 -9.97 -14.71 -8.33
N LEU A 118 -10.03 -13.63 -9.10
CA LEU A 118 -10.92 -12.50 -8.86
C LEU A 118 -12.40 -12.90 -8.95
N GLU A 119 -12.77 -13.75 -9.88
CA GLU A 119 -14.16 -14.20 -10.08
C GLU A 119 -14.64 -15.00 -8.85
N ARG A 120 -13.86 -15.96 -8.40
CA ARG A 120 -14.15 -16.75 -7.20
C ARG A 120 -14.23 -15.86 -5.96
N GLU A 121 -13.28 -14.97 -5.77
CA GLU A 121 -13.24 -14.03 -4.65
C GLU A 121 -14.48 -13.13 -4.63
N ASN A 122 -14.87 -12.60 -5.78
CA ASN A 122 -16.10 -11.82 -5.93
C ASN A 122 -17.35 -12.66 -5.64
N GLY A 123 -17.37 -13.91 -6.08
CA GLY A 123 -18.46 -14.84 -5.80
C GLY A 123 -18.69 -15.07 -4.30
N VAL A 124 -17.61 -15.11 -3.51
CA VAL A 124 -17.66 -15.22 -2.05
C VAL A 124 -18.13 -13.93 -1.39
N ILE A 125 -17.61 -12.77 -1.84
CA ILE A 125 -17.85 -11.47 -1.19
C ILE A 125 -19.23 -10.92 -1.48
N PHE A 126 -19.71 -11.06 -2.73
CA PHE A 126 -20.96 -10.44 -3.18
C PHE A 126 -22.20 -11.32 -2.95
N GLN A 127 -22.10 -12.25 -2.00
CA GLN A 127 -23.24 -13.04 -1.57
C GLN A 127 -24.09 -12.29 -0.55
N ASN A 128 -25.37 -12.29 -0.74
CA ASN A 128 -26.32 -11.86 0.30
C ASN A 128 -26.46 -12.96 1.34
N SER A 129 -26.22 -12.63 2.58
CA SER A 129 -26.38 -13.52 3.72
C SER A 129 -27.16 -12.81 4.82
N ASP A 130 -28.10 -13.53 5.44
CA ASP A 130 -28.86 -13.05 6.61
C ASP A 130 -28.07 -13.22 7.93
N SER A 131 -26.78 -13.50 7.85
CA SER A 131 -25.95 -13.68 9.03
C SER A 131 -25.70 -12.35 9.78
N THR A 132 -25.35 -12.46 11.05
CA THR A 132 -25.08 -11.33 11.95
C THR A 132 -24.01 -10.41 11.38
N LEU A 133 -24.17 -9.12 11.63
CA LEU A 133 -23.16 -8.13 11.25
C LEU A 133 -22.02 -8.07 12.26
N VAL A 134 -20.80 -8.10 11.76
CA VAL A 134 -19.57 -7.97 12.55
C VAL A 134 -18.71 -6.83 12.03
N ARG A 135 -17.87 -6.28 12.89
CA ARG A 135 -16.97 -5.21 12.52
C ARG A 135 -15.99 -5.65 11.41
N ALA A 136 -15.93 -4.88 10.35
CA ALA A 136 -14.90 -4.98 9.32
C ALA A 136 -13.60 -4.29 9.78
N LEU A 137 -12.48 -4.64 9.15
CA LEU A 137 -11.24 -3.91 9.30
C LEU A 137 -11.41 -2.48 8.78
N ASP A 138 -10.75 -1.54 9.44
CA ASP A 138 -10.59 -0.20 8.92
C ASP A 138 -9.73 -0.27 7.64
N PHE A 139 -10.14 0.44 6.58
CA PHE A 139 -9.42 0.49 5.32
C PHE A 139 -9.43 1.90 4.72
N SER A 140 -8.52 2.15 3.80
CA SER A 140 -8.50 3.34 2.97
C SER A 140 -8.48 2.95 1.50
N ALA A 141 -8.90 3.86 0.65
CA ALA A 141 -8.61 3.86 -0.77
C ALA A 141 -7.82 5.14 -1.06
N ASP A 142 -6.57 4.99 -1.47
CA ASP A 142 -5.74 6.14 -1.85
C ASP A 142 -6.29 6.81 -3.11
N VAL A 143 -6.94 6.05 -3.98
CA VAL A 143 -7.72 6.56 -5.11
C VAL A 143 -9.11 5.96 -5.06
N PHE A 144 -10.12 6.81 -4.99
CA PHE A 144 -11.52 6.43 -5.02
C PHE A 144 -12.21 7.18 -6.15
N ILE A 145 -12.84 6.44 -7.05
CA ILE A 145 -13.57 6.97 -8.21
C ILE A 145 -14.99 6.44 -8.14
N GLU A 146 -15.96 7.34 -8.15
CA GLU A 146 -17.37 7.00 -8.18
C GLU A 146 -17.98 7.42 -9.52
N GLU A 147 -18.33 6.44 -10.31
CA GLU A 147 -19.06 6.59 -11.57
C GLU A 147 -20.53 6.18 -11.39
N ASN A 148 -21.35 6.34 -12.44
CA ASN A 148 -22.79 6.04 -12.35
C ASN A 148 -23.04 4.61 -11.86
N ASP A 149 -22.38 3.62 -12.45
CA ASP A 149 -22.62 2.20 -12.21
C ASP A 149 -21.45 1.48 -11.54
N THR A 150 -20.35 2.17 -11.24
CA THR A 150 -19.11 1.55 -10.77
C THR A 150 -18.47 2.35 -9.64
N ILE A 151 -17.93 1.65 -8.65
CA ILE A 151 -16.97 2.17 -7.68
C ILE A 151 -15.62 1.53 -7.97
N THR A 152 -14.62 2.35 -8.22
CA THR A 152 -13.23 1.89 -8.31
C THR A 152 -12.44 2.44 -7.12
N ALA A 153 -11.93 1.55 -6.31
CA ALA A 153 -11.04 1.86 -5.19
C ALA A 153 -9.66 1.26 -5.46
N ILE A 154 -8.60 2.01 -5.15
CA ILE A 154 -7.22 1.55 -5.31
C ILE A 154 -6.45 1.91 -4.04
N GLU A 155 -5.79 0.93 -3.45
CA GLU A 155 -4.78 1.11 -2.40
C GLU A 155 -3.41 1.10 -3.05
N LEU A 156 -2.62 2.15 -2.89
CA LEU A 156 -1.28 2.26 -3.45
C LEU A 156 -0.24 1.71 -2.48
N LYS A 157 0.69 0.91 -2.98
CA LYS A 157 1.78 0.33 -2.19
C LYS A 157 3.14 0.61 -2.80
N SER A 158 4.13 0.69 -1.92
CA SER A 158 5.53 0.75 -2.35
C SER A 158 5.93 -0.53 -3.08
N VAL A 159 6.93 -0.42 -3.92
CA VAL A 159 7.53 -1.56 -4.61
C VAL A 159 8.18 -2.53 -3.61
N LYS A 160 8.13 -3.81 -3.88
CA LYS A 160 8.69 -4.91 -3.05
C LYS A 160 8.04 -5.07 -1.66
N PRO A 161 6.73 -5.21 -1.57
CA PRO A 161 6.09 -5.54 -0.31
C PRO A 161 6.50 -6.95 0.15
N ASN A 162 6.57 -7.15 1.47
CA ASN A 162 6.79 -8.49 2.01
C ASN A 162 5.49 -9.33 2.01
N SER A 163 5.62 -10.64 2.21
CA SER A 163 4.47 -11.56 2.18
C SER A 163 3.42 -11.25 3.26
N GLY A 164 3.85 -10.90 4.47
CA GLY A 164 2.93 -10.54 5.56
C GLY A 164 2.14 -9.27 5.26
N GLU A 165 2.78 -8.27 4.65
CA GLU A 165 2.14 -7.07 4.16
C GLU A 165 1.08 -7.40 3.11
N MET A 166 1.43 -8.20 2.11
CA MET A 166 0.49 -8.61 1.04
C MET A 166 -0.70 -9.41 1.57
N ARG A 167 -0.48 -10.27 2.56
CA ARG A 167 -1.55 -10.99 3.25
C ARG A 167 -2.51 -10.03 3.94
N GLY A 168 -1.99 -9.07 4.70
CA GLY A 168 -2.79 -8.06 5.41
C GLY A 168 -3.56 -7.15 4.46
N GLU A 169 -2.94 -6.71 3.37
CA GLU A 169 -3.60 -5.88 2.36
C GLU A 169 -4.68 -6.66 1.61
N LYS A 170 -4.45 -7.93 1.29
CA LYS A 170 -5.49 -8.78 0.69
C LYS A 170 -6.72 -8.86 1.58
N GLN A 171 -6.55 -9.10 2.88
CA GLN A 171 -7.67 -9.14 3.82
C GLN A 171 -8.42 -7.80 3.87
N LYS A 172 -7.71 -6.68 4.00
CA LYS A 172 -8.33 -5.34 4.00
C LYS A 172 -9.12 -5.07 2.71
N ILE A 173 -8.57 -5.41 1.57
CA ILE A 173 -9.23 -5.22 0.27
C ILE A 173 -10.50 -6.07 0.17
N LEU A 174 -10.47 -7.34 0.58
CA LEU A 174 -11.64 -8.21 0.53
C LEU A 174 -12.75 -7.74 1.49
N GLU A 175 -12.40 -7.39 2.73
CA GLU A 175 -13.37 -6.81 3.68
C GLU A 175 -13.86 -5.43 3.20
N GLY A 176 -12.98 -4.61 2.64
CA GLY A 176 -13.34 -3.32 2.04
C GLY A 176 -14.31 -3.47 0.87
N LYS A 177 -14.10 -4.46 -0.02
CA LYS A 177 -15.06 -4.80 -1.10
C LYS A 177 -16.43 -5.16 -0.53
N ALA A 178 -16.48 -5.99 0.51
CA ALA A 178 -17.75 -6.37 1.16
C ALA A 178 -18.46 -5.16 1.77
N VAL A 179 -17.71 -4.24 2.41
CA VAL A 179 -18.26 -2.97 2.92
C VAL A 179 -18.80 -2.11 1.80
N LEU A 180 -18.01 -1.88 0.74
CA LEU A 180 -18.42 -1.05 -0.39
C LEU A 180 -19.65 -1.63 -1.11
N TYR A 181 -19.72 -2.95 -1.26
CA TYR A 181 -20.89 -3.62 -1.83
C TYR A 181 -22.18 -3.35 -1.03
N ARG A 182 -22.08 -3.28 0.30
CA ARG A 182 -23.20 -2.94 1.18
C ARG A 182 -23.57 -1.46 1.13
N LEU A 183 -22.58 -0.57 1.01
CA LEU A 183 -22.79 0.87 0.93
C LEU A 183 -23.34 1.30 -0.44
N PHE A 184 -22.97 0.59 -1.50
CA PHE A 184 -23.33 0.90 -2.89
C PHE A 184 -23.95 -0.32 -3.59
N PRO A 185 -25.14 -0.79 -3.15
CA PRO A 185 -25.69 -2.09 -3.56
C PRO A 185 -26.07 -2.16 -5.06
N ASN A 186 -26.15 -1.02 -5.75
CA ASN A 186 -26.50 -0.94 -7.17
C ASN A 186 -25.30 -0.67 -8.07
N LYS A 187 -24.06 -0.72 -7.52
CA LYS A 187 -22.86 -0.43 -8.26
C LYS A 187 -21.94 -1.65 -8.33
N GLU A 188 -21.23 -1.80 -9.42
CA GLU A 188 -20.12 -2.74 -9.53
C GLU A 188 -18.97 -2.25 -8.65
N ILE A 189 -18.46 -3.11 -7.77
CA ILE A 189 -17.37 -2.77 -6.87
C ILE A 189 -16.06 -3.37 -7.36
N ARG A 190 -15.11 -2.49 -7.66
CA ARG A 190 -13.74 -2.83 -8.03
C ARG A 190 -12.80 -2.28 -6.97
N PHE A 191 -12.02 -3.14 -6.33
CA PHE A 191 -11.00 -2.70 -5.37
C PHE A 191 -9.69 -3.38 -5.70
N TYR A 192 -8.68 -2.60 -6.02
CA TYR A 192 -7.38 -3.04 -6.50
C TYR A 192 -6.27 -2.64 -5.54
N ILE A 193 -5.15 -3.34 -5.63
CA ILE A 193 -3.86 -2.87 -5.11
C ILE A 193 -3.04 -2.36 -6.30
N GLY A 194 -2.49 -1.16 -6.17
CA GLY A 194 -1.70 -0.51 -7.20
C GLY A 194 -0.24 -0.36 -6.78
N PHE A 195 0.66 -0.61 -7.72
CA PHE A 195 2.10 -0.37 -7.55
C PHE A 195 2.53 0.66 -8.59
N PRO A 196 3.25 1.74 -8.22
CA PRO A 196 3.69 2.74 -9.17
C PRO A 196 4.60 2.17 -10.27
N PHE A 197 5.43 1.21 -9.92
CA PHE A 197 6.29 0.44 -10.81
C PHE A 197 6.84 -0.79 -10.08
N ASP A 198 7.37 -1.75 -10.83
CA ASP A 198 8.14 -2.85 -10.28
C ASP A 198 9.57 -2.79 -10.80
N PRO A 199 10.55 -2.40 -9.97
CA PRO A 199 11.93 -2.24 -10.42
C PRO A 199 12.64 -3.57 -10.69
N THR A 200 12.01 -4.69 -10.40
CA THR A 200 12.58 -6.03 -10.55
C THR A 200 11.90 -6.83 -11.65
N GLU A 201 10.84 -6.33 -12.24
CA GLU A 201 10.21 -6.97 -13.37
C GLU A 201 11.02 -6.73 -14.64
N ASP A 202 11.63 -7.80 -15.11
CA ASP A 202 11.96 -7.92 -16.51
C ASP A 202 10.66 -8.31 -17.23
N PRO A 203 10.14 -7.52 -18.17
CA PRO A 203 8.88 -7.85 -18.85
C PRO A 203 8.97 -9.18 -19.64
N THR A 204 10.17 -9.73 -19.81
CA THR A 204 10.41 -11.02 -20.48
C THR A 204 10.45 -12.20 -19.51
N VAL A 205 10.50 -11.97 -18.20
CA VAL A 205 10.62 -13.00 -17.16
C VAL A 205 9.45 -12.90 -16.18
N PRO A 206 8.64 -13.96 -16.00
CA PRO A 206 7.60 -13.98 -14.97
C PRO A 206 8.22 -13.76 -13.58
N THR A 207 7.74 -12.75 -12.86
CA THR A 207 8.25 -12.48 -11.52
C THR A 207 7.65 -13.42 -10.47
N THR A 208 8.46 -13.85 -9.52
CA THR A 208 8.08 -14.67 -8.36
C THR A 208 7.72 -13.81 -7.15
N TYR A 209 7.04 -12.70 -7.38
CA TYR A 209 6.75 -11.73 -6.32
C TYR A 209 5.71 -12.22 -5.32
N ASN A 210 5.85 -11.82 -4.06
CA ASN A 210 4.87 -12.08 -2.99
C ASN A 210 3.46 -11.56 -3.32
N LYS A 211 3.35 -10.51 -4.18
CA LYS A 211 2.06 -10.01 -4.67
C LYS A 211 1.27 -11.10 -5.42
N HIS A 212 1.93 -11.91 -6.24
CA HIS A 212 1.28 -12.96 -7.03
C HIS A 212 0.73 -14.13 -6.20
N ARG A 213 1.17 -14.25 -4.96
CA ARG A 213 0.59 -15.22 -4.03
C ARG A 213 -0.82 -14.84 -3.59
N PHE A 214 -1.10 -13.56 -3.49
CA PHE A 214 -2.35 -13.03 -2.95
C PHE A 214 -3.21 -12.32 -3.99
N PHE A 215 -2.63 -11.84 -5.07
CA PHE A 215 -3.32 -11.06 -6.08
C PHE A 215 -3.09 -11.61 -7.48
N SER A 216 -4.16 -11.75 -8.25
CA SER A 216 -4.05 -11.98 -9.68
C SER A 216 -3.60 -10.70 -10.37
N SER A 217 -2.72 -10.82 -11.36
CA SER A 217 -2.36 -9.69 -12.23
C SER A 217 -3.58 -9.34 -13.08
N ILE A 218 -3.97 -8.07 -13.04
CA ILE A 218 -4.85 -7.48 -14.04
C ILE A 218 -3.91 -6.76 -15.01
N ILE A 219 -3.59 -7.40 -16.09
CA ILE A 219 -2.92 -6.76 -17.22
C ILE A 219 -4.05 -6.37 -18.18
N ASN A 220 -4.31 -5.08 -18.25
CA ASN A 220 -5.11 -4.49 -19.31
C ASN A 220 -4.18 -3.99 -20.41
#